data_4e46373155297e8044326589b3b3502a
#
_entry.id   4e46373155297e8044326589b3b3502a
#
_cell.length_a   1.000
_cell.length_b   1.000
_cell.length_c   1.000
_cell.angle_alpha   90.00
_cell.angle_beta   90.00
_cell.angle_gamma   90.00
#
_symmetry.space_group_name_H-M   'P 1'
#
loop_
_entity.id
_entity.type
_entity.pdbx_description
1 polymer ?
#
loop_
_entity_poly.entity_id
_entity_poly.type
_entity_poly.pdbx_seq_one_letter_code
_entity_poly.pdbx_strand_id
1 'polypeptide(L)'
;RTRFENLEKELLDEIIGYGPLQVLLEDPEINDILINGPRRVFVERRGVLEQSSIRFLDDRHVLRVIRRMISPLGRRIDESSPIVDGRLADGSRINAIVPPLALDGPCLSIRKFRKDPLTAEELLAGGSITQEALDFLTKSVGNRKNLLISGATGSGKTTLLNILSQYIPAGERIVTIEDAAELQLRNTHVVRLETRPANNEGVGLVSPGELVKNALRMRPDRIIVGESRGAEVVDMLQAMNTGHAGSMSTVHANSAQDAVTRLEMMVGMSGFKGSSELILKMIGSALDMIVHIGRLANGHRCVLQICELNGTKDGVALKEIFALNPTNGKLERCPDSTEIPLLDDVVKTV
;
A
#
# COMPACT_ATOMS: atom_id res chain seq x y z
N ARG A 1 -40.22 17.19 -14.39
CA ARG A 1 -39.64 17.17 -13.03
C ARG A 1 -38.20 16.66 -13.10
N THR A 2 -37.94 15.47 -13.57
CA THR A 2 -36.58 14.84 -13.63
C THR A 2 -35.51 15.69 -14.36
N ARG A 3 -35.87 16.42 -15.42
CA ARG A 3 -34.90 17.24 -16.17
C ARG A 3 -34.47 18.51 -15.41
N PHE A 4 -35.38 19.11 -14.64
CA PHE A 4 -35.05 20.26 -13.79
C PHE A 4 -34.22 19.85 -12.58
N GLU A 5 -34.53 18.72 -11.94
CA GLU A 5 -33.80 18.17 -10.81
C GLU A 5 -32.36 17.80 -11.22
N ASN A 6 -32.15 17.24 -12.42
CA ASN A 6 -30.81 16.95 -12.96
C ASN A 6 -30.04 18.24 -13.24
N LEU A 7 -30.67 19.25 -13.84
CA LEU A 7 -30.01 20.53 -14.11
C LEU A 7 -29.61 21.26 -12.82
N GLU A 8 -30.48 21.22 -11.81
CA GLU A 8 -30.18 21.78 -10.49
C GLU A 8 -28.98 21.09 -9.85
N LYS A 9 -28.91 19.75 -9.90
CA LYS A 9 -27.77 18.99 -9.41
C LYS A 9 -26.50 19.34 -10.17
N GLU A 10 -26.52 19.36 -11.49
CA GLU A 10 -25.39 19.74 -12.33
C GLU A 10 -24.88 21.15 -12.01
N LEU A 11 -25.75 22.11 -11.77
CA LEU A 11 -25.39 23.46 -11.37
C LEU A 11 -24.78 23.51 -9.97
N LEU A 12 -25.31 22.77 -9.01
CA LEU A 12 -24.76 22.66 -7.69
C LEU A 12 -23.36 22.04 -7.73
N ASP A 13 -23.20 20.95 -8.47
CA ASP A 13 -21.92 20.28 -8.66
C ASP A 13 -20.88 21.21 -9.30
N GLU A 14 -21.30 22.08 -10.23
CA GLU A 14 -20.42 23.06 -10.88
C GLU A 14 -20.05 24.22 -9.96
N ILE A 15 -20.95 24.69 -9.11
CA ILE A 15 -20.74 25.87 -8.25
C ILE A 15 -20.00 25.51 -6.96
N ILE A 16 -20.42 24.47 -6.26
CA ILE A 16 -19.90 24.08 -4.94
C ILE A 16 -19.22 22.71 -4.91
N GLY A 17 -19.53 21.81 -5.84
CA GLY A 17 -18.92 20.49 -6.00
C GLY A 17 -17.67 20.53 -6.89
N TYR A 18 -17.34 19.39 -7.45
CA TYR A 18 -16.19 19.21 -8.35
C TYR A 18 -16.61 19.10 -9.82
N GLY A 19 -17.73 19.78 -10.19
CA GLY A 19 -18.26 19.83 -11.55
C GLY A 19 -18.56 18.43 -12.10
N PRO A 20 -18.15 18.15 -13.35
CA PRO A 20 -18.43 16.87 -13.99
C PRO A 20 -17.86 15.65 -13.24
N LEU A 21 -16.87 15.83 -12.36
CA LEU A 21 -16.28 14.73 -11.58
C LEU A 21 -17.14 14.27 -10.43
N GLN A 22 -18.11 15.08 -9.99
CA GLN A 22 -18.89 14.77 -8.79
C GLN A 22 -19.57 13.39 -8.91
N VAL A 23 -20.14 13.08 -10.05
CA VAL A 23 -20.79 11.80 -10.33
C VAL A 23 -19.81 10.62 -10.24
N LEU A 24 -18.58 10.80 -10.72
CA LEU A 24 -17.54 9.76 -10.66
C LEU A 24 -17.00 9.57 -9.22
N LEU A 25 -16.90 10.66 -8.48
CA LEU A 25 -16.47 10.62 -7.07
C LEU A 25 -17.51 9.94 -6.18
N GLU A 26 -18.81 10.11 -6.48
CA GLU A 26 -19.91 9.49 -5.75
C GLU A 26 -20.11 8.01 -6.08
N ASP A 27 -19.66 7.53 -7.24
CA ASP A 27 -19.82 6.15 -7.67
C ASP A 27 -18.89 5.19 -6.88
N PRO A 28 -19.43 4.29 -6.03
CA PRO A 28 -18.61 3.43 -5.17
C PRO A 28 -17.84 2.35 -5.94
N GLU A 29 -18.22 2.06 -7.19
CA GLU A 29 -17.55 1.07 -8.03
C GLU A 29 -16.26 1.58 -8.68
N ILE A 30 -16.06 2.91 -8.71
CA ILE A 30 -14.87 3.54 -9.27
C ILE A 30 -13.77 3.60 -8.21
N ASN A 31 -12.60 3.06 -8.53
CA ASN A 31 -11.40 3.12 -7.69
C ASN A 31 -10.47 4.27 -8.08
N ASP A 32 -10.19 4.42 -9.38
CA ASP A 32 -9.32 5.47 -9.90
C ASP A 32 -10.04 6.29 -10.97
N ILE A 33 -9.79 7.61 -10.98
CA ILE A 33 -10.27 8.55 -12.00
C ILE A 33 -9.05 9.23 -12.59
N LEU A 34 -8.90 9.16 -13.91
CA LEU A 34 -7.74 9.68 -14.63
C LEU A 34 -8.21 10.69 -15.68
N ILE A 35 -7.77 11.93 -15.58
CA ILE A 35 -8.11 13.03 -16.48
C ILE A 35 -6.85 13.40 -17.26
N ASN A 36 -6.90 13.27 -18.57
CA ASN A 36 -5.83 13.60 -19.50
C ASN A 36 -6.31 14.72 -20.43
N GLY A 37 -6.42 15.93 -19.90
CA GLY A 37 -7.06 17.05 -20.57
C GLY A 37 -8.61 16.94 -20.56
N PRO A 38 -9.32 17.90 -21.17
CA PRO A 38 -10.76 18.10 -20.97
C PRO A 38 -11.64 17.01 -21.57
N ARG A 39 -11.16 16.25 -22.55
CA ARG A 39 -11.95 15.30 -23.33
C ARG A 39 -11.64 13.83 -23.06
N ARG A 40 -10.57 13.55 -22.33
CA ARG A 40 -10.09 12.18 -22.08
C ARG A 40 -10.13 11.88 -20.58
N VAL A 41 -11.28 11.42 -20.13
CA VAL A 41 -11.51 10.99 -18.75
C VAL A 41 -11.66 9.48 -18.73
N PHE A 42 -10.84 8.79 -17.93
CA PHE A 42 -10.87 7.36 -17.75
C PHE A 42 -11.19 7.04 -16.29
N VAL A 43 -11.81 5.90 -16.08
CA VAL A 43 -12.12 5.38 -14.74
C VAL A 43 -11.70 3.94 -14.63
N GLU A 44 -11.24 3.52 -13.46
CA GLU A 44 -11.03 2.11 -13.16
C GLU A 44 -12.21 1.57 -12.37
N ARG A 45 -12.87 0.55 -12.92
CA ARG A 45 -13.91 -0.22 -12.25
C ARG A 45 -13.47 -1.66 -12.12
N ARG A 46 -13.44 -2.20 -10.90
CA ARG A 46 -13.09 -3.62 -10.65
C ARG A 46 -11.79 -4.07 -11.32
N GLY A 47 -10.80 -3.19 -11.41
CA GLY A 47 -9.51 -3.47 -12.04
C GLY A 47 -9.47 -3.31 -13.57
N VAL A 48 -10.55 -2.87 -14.19
CA VAL A 48 -10.62 -2.60 -15.65
C VAL A 48 -10.66 -1.10 -15.87
N LEU A 49 -9.76 -0.62 -16.73
CA LEU A 49 -9.73 0.79 -17.14
C LEU A 49 -10.66 0.99 -18.34
N GLU A 50 -11.59 1.94 -18.23
CA GLU A 50 -12.53 2.29 -19.28
C GLU A 50 -12.63 3.82 -19.48
N GLN A 51 -12.95 4.24 -20.70
CA GLN A 51 -13.17 5.66 -20.98
C GLN A 51 -14.58 6.07 -20.54
N SER A 52 -14.66 7.11 -19.71
CA SER A 52 -15.91 7.72 -19.28
C SER A 52 -16.51 8.61 -20.36
N SER A 53 -17.84 8.79 -20.31
CA SER A 53 -18.55 9.79 -21.12
C SER A 53 -18.39 11.22 -20.60
N ILE A 54 -17.89 11.39 -19.38
CA ILE A 54 -17.68 12.70 -18.75
C ILE A 54 -16.65 13.52 -19.52
N ARG A 55 -16.94 14.82 -19.69
CA ARG A 55 -16.08 15.77 -20.37
C ARG A 55 -16.09 17.11 -19.66
N PHE A 56 -14.97 17.80 -19.75
CA PHE A 56 -14.85 19.20 -19.33
C PHE A 56 -15.04 20.14 -20.56
N LEU A 57 -15.35 21.37 -20.31
CA LEU A 57 -15.50 22.38 -21.36
C LEU A 57 -14.17 22.63 -22.08
N ASP A 58 -13.13 22.91 -21.32
CA ASP A 58 -11.77 23.23 -21.78
C ASP A 58 -10.73 22.98 -20.67
N ASP A 59 -9.46 23.26 -20.94
CA ASP A 59 -8.35 23.14 -19.97
C ASP A 59 -8.53 24.05 -18.75
N ARG A 60 -9.12 25.23 -18.94
CA ARG A 60 -9.38 26.17 -17.83
C ARG A 60 -10.41 25.59 -16.86
N HIS A 61 -11.38 24.86 -17.39
CA HIS A 61 -12.37 24.17 -16.56
C HIS A 61 -11.70 23.06 -15.72
N VAL A 62 -10.85 22.22 -16.32
CA VAL A 62 -10.08 21.20 -15.60
C VAL A 62 -9.23 21.83 -14.50
N LEU A 63 -8.48 22.91 -14.84
CA LEU A 63 -7.62 23.61 -13.89
C LEU A 63 -8.42 24.24 -12.73
N ARG A 64 -9.60 24.77 -13.00
CA ARG A 64 -10.51 25.32 -11.98
C ARG A 64 -10.94 24.24 -10.99
N VAL A 65 -11.32 23.05 -11.47
CA VAL A 65 -11.69 21.93 -10.62
C VAL A 65 -10.51 21.45 -9.81
N ILE A 66 -9.33 21.31 -10.42
CA ILE A 66 -8.09 20.94 -9.69
C ILE A 66 -7.83 21.94 -8.56
N ARG A 67 -7.83 23.23 -8.85
CA ARG A 67 -7.60 24.29 -7.84
C ARG A 67 -8.61 24.23 -6.70
N ARG A 68 -9.88 23.96 -7.00
CA ARG A 68 -10.91 23.80 -5.98
C ARG A 68 -10.64 22.59 -5.07
N MET A 69 -10.16 21.48 -5.63
CA MET A 69 -9.81 20.28 -4.86
C MET A 69 -8.61 20.51 -3.92
N ILE A 70 -7.59 21.23 -4.37
CA ILE A 70 -6.35 21.39 -3.60
C ILE A 70 -6.37 22.61 -2.66
N SER A 71 -7.23 23.59 -2.90
CA SER A 71 -7.32 24.80 -2.08
C SER A 71 -7.54 24.53 -0.59
N PRO A 72 -8.46 23.61 -0.18
CA PRO A 72 -8.63 23.25 1.22
C PRO A 72 -7.39 22.60 1.85
N LEU A 73 -6.47 22.08 1.02
CA LEU A 73 -5.22 21.46 1.47
C LEU A 73 -4.10 22.50 1.70
N GLY A 74 -4.38 23.78 1.48
CA GLY A 74 -3.39 24.84 1.53
C GLY A 74 -2.30 24.73 0.44
N ARG A 75 -2.60 24.02 -0.66
CA ARG A 75 -1.67 23.80 -1.76
C ARG A 75 -2.01 24.67 -2.96
N ARG A 76 -0.99 24.93 -3.79
CA ARG A 76 -1.10 25.76 -5.00
C ARG A 76 -0.65 24.94 -6.22
N ILE A 77 -1.29 25.19 -7.35
CA ILE A 77 -0.87 24.68 -8.66
C ILE A 77 -0.94 25.80 -9.70
N ASP A 78 0.17 26.08 -10.34
CA ASP A 78 0.35 27.06 -11.40
C ASP A 78 1.63 26.75 -12.21
N GLU A 79 2.00 27.62 -13.15
CA GLU A 79 3.21 27.45 -13.98
C GLU A 79 4.50 27.40 -13.16
N SER A 80 4.56 28.08 -12.01
CA SER A 80 5.73 28.07 -11.11
C SER A 80 5.77 26.84 -10.22
N SER A 81 4.62 26.22 -9.95
CA SER A 81 4.43 25.03 -9.15
C SER A 81 3.50 24.06 -9.88
N PRO A 82 3.97 23.46 -10.98
CA PRO A 82 3.10 22.76 -11.93
C PRO A 82 2.69 21.35 -11.51
N ILE A 83 3.19 20.86 -10.39
CA ILE A 83 2.89 19.53 -9.85
C ILE A 83 2.35 19.67 -8.42
N VAL A 84 1.32 18.92 -8.10
CA VAL A 84 0.79 18.84 -6.75
C VAL A 84 0.34 17.41 -6.44
N ASP A 85 0.72 16.95 -5.27
CA ASP A 85 0.17 15.78 -4.60
C ASP A 85 -0.68 16.23 -3.42
N GLY A 86 -1.78 15.53 -3.17
CA GLY A 86 -2.64 15.87 -2.05
C GLY A 86 -3.53 14.72 -1.62
N ARG A 87 -4.18 14.93 -0.47
CA ARG A 87 -5.17 14.02 0.07
C ARG A 87 -6.43 14.79 0.41
N LEU A 88 -7.53 14.40 -0.17
CA LEU A 88 -8.84 15.00 0.06
C LEU A 88 -9.37 14.66 1.46
N ALA A 89 -10.36 15.40 1.92
CA ALA A 89 -10.98 15.20 3.23
C ALA A 89 -11.60 13.80 3.41
N ASP A 90 -12.05 13.17 2.32
CA ASP A 90 -12.57 11.80 2.31
C ASP A 90 -11.48 10.72 2.35
N GLY A 91 -10.19 11.13 2.31
CA GLY A 91 -9.04 10.24 2.28
C GLY A 91 -8.52 9.90 0.89
N SER A 92 -9.22 10.28 -0.19
CA SER A 92 -8.79 10.06 -1.57
C SER A 92 -7.48 10.79 -1.88
N ARG A 93 -6.58 10.13 -2.61
CA ARG A 93 -5.32 10.73 -3.05
C ARG A 93 -5.49 11.40 -4.40
N ILE A 94 -4.88 12.54 -4.57
CA ILE A 94 -4.85 13.27 -5.83
C ILE A 94 -3.41 13.60 -6.21
N ASN A 95 -3.12 13.44 -7.51
CA ASN A 95 -1.92 13.98 -8.14
C ASN A 95 -2.36 14.80 -9.34
N ALA A 96 -1.89 16.03 -9.48
CA ALA A 96 -2.14 16.84 -10.64
C ALA A 96 -0.85 17.42 -11.20
N ILE A 97 -0.80 17.50 -12.53
CA ILE A 97 0.27 18.16 -13.29
C ILE A 97 -0.34 19.03 -14.37
N VAL A 98 0.21 20.24 -14.52
CA VAL A 98 -0.31 21.24 -15.45
C VAL A 98 0.76 21.72 -16.44
N PRO A 99 0.39 22.40 -17.53
CA PRO A 99 1.36 23.06 -18.38
C PRO A 99 2.29 24.00 -17.59
N PRO A 100 3.57 24.18 -17.99
CA PRO A 100 4.14 23.69 -19.27
C PRO A 100 4.61 22.22 -19.27
N LEU A 101 4.56 21.51 -18.15
CA LEU A 101 5.03 20.11 -18.06
C LEU A 101 4.04 19.13 -18.68
N ALA A 102 2.75 19.35 -18.53
CA ALA A 102 1.70 18.56 -19.17
C ALA A 102 1.40 19.12 -20.57
N LEU A 103 1.98 18.52 -21.59
CA LEU A 103 1.95 19.03 -22.97
C LEU A 103 0.55 19.03 -23.59
N ASP A 104 -0.28 18.07 -23.25
CA ASP A 104 -1.63 17.90 -23.82
C ASP A 104 -2.75 18.52 -22.96
N GLY A 105 -2.38 19.41 -22.04
CA GLY A 105 -3.30 20.04 -21.10
C GLY A 105 -3.20 19.51 -19.66
N PRO A 106 -3.97 20.06 -18.71
CA PRO A 106 -3.93 19.64 -17.32
C PRO A 106 -4.30 18.17 -17.15
N CYS A 107 -3.52 17.46 -16.35
CA CYS A 107 -3.80 16.07 -15.97
C CYS A 107 -4.12 15.98 -14.47
N LEU A 108 -5.06 15.12 -14.11
CA LEU A 108 -5.43 14.85 -12.73
C LEU A 108 -5.68 13.35 -12.56
N SER A 109 -5.02 12.77 -11.57
CA SER A 109 -5.23 11.39 -11.14
C SER A 109 -5.82 11.40 -9.74
N ILE A 110 -6.93 10.70 -9.55
CA ILE A 110 -7.59 10.56 -8.25
C ILE A 110 -7.69 9.07 -7.94
N ARG A 111 -7.06 8.64 -6.84
CA ARG A 111 -7.28 7.33 -6.26
C ARG A 111 -8.25 7.46 -5.11
N LYS A 112 -9.46 6.93 -5.29
CA LYS A 112 -10.51 7.04 -4.29
C LYS A 112 -10.20 6.21 -3.05
N PHE A 113 -10.49 6.79 -1.89
CA PHE A 113 -10.41 6.07 -0.64
C PHE A 113 -11.61 5.15 -0.49
N ARG A 114 -11.36 3.85 -0.38
CA ARG A 114 -12.43 2.86 -0.21
C ARG A 114 -12.96 2.94 1.23
N LYS A 115 -14.22 3.31 1.40
CA LYS A 115 -14.85 3.45 2.72
C LYS A 115 -15.07 2.09 3.40
N ASP A 116 -15.42 1.06 2.61
CA ASP A 116 -15.68 -0.28 3.11
C ASP A 116 -14.48 -1.18 2.75
N PRO A 117 -13.59 -1.47 3.70
CA PRO A 117 -12.47 -2.36 3.47
C PRO A 117 -13.00 -3.78 3.23
N LEU A 118 -12.31 -4.52 2.36
CA LEU A 118 -12.60 -5.94 2.14
C LEU A 118 -12.49 -6.72 3.45
N THR A 119 -13.34 -7.71 3.61
CA THR A 119 -13.36 -8.60 4.78
C THR A 119 -12.63 -9.90 4.49
N ALA A 120 -12.33 -10.66 5.54
CA ALA A 120 -11.73 -11.98 5.41
C ALA A 120 -12.65 -12.96 4.67
N GLU A 121 -13.97 -12.87 4.93
CA GLU A 121 -15.01 -13.66 4.27
C GLU A 121 -15.05 -13.38 2.76
N GLU A 122 -14.91 -12.12 2.36
CA GLU A 122 -14.86 -11.75 0.94
C GLU A 122 -13.58 -12.29 0.25
N LEU A 123 -12.42 -12.30 0.93
CA LEU A 123 -11.20 -12.92 0.39
C LEU A 123 -11.37 -14.43 0.21
N LEU A 124 -11.99 -15.10 1.17
CA LEU A 124 -12.29 -16.53 1.10
C LEU A 124 -13.28 -16.85 -0.02
N ALA A 125 -14.40 -16.13 -0.07
CA ALA A 125 -15.42 -16.30 -1.10
C ALA A 125 -14.88 -16.01 -2.51
N GLY A 126 -13.98 -15.05 -2.63
CA GLY A 126 -13.28 -14.72 -3.87
C GLY A 126 -12.19 -15.72 -4.24
N GLY A 127 -11.82 -16.66 -3.39
CA GLY A 127 -10.70 -17.59 -3.65
C GLY A 127 -9.32 -16.95 -3.59
N SER A 128 -9.21 -15.77 -2.97
CA SER A 128 -7.93 -15.06 -2.83
C SER A 128 -7.00 -15.70 -1.81
N ILE A 129 -7.56 -16.46 -0.87
CA ILE A 129 -6.85 -17.24 0.16
C ILE A 129 -7.72 -18.45 0.54
N THR A 130 -7.10 -19.53 0.98
CA THR A 130 -7.83 -20.68 1.54
C THR A 130 -8.08 -20.51 3.05
N GLN A 131 -9.11 -21.19 3.58
CA GLN A 131 -9.42 -21.13 5.02
C GLN A 131 -8.22 -21.57 5.87
N GLU A 132 -7.56 -22.67 5.49
CA GLU A 132 -6.40 -23.18 6.23
C GLU A 132 -5.24 -22.16 6.29
N ALA A 133 -4.95 -21.49 5.15
CA ALA A 133 -3.92 -20.46 5.11
C ALA A 133 -4.31 -19.21 5.91
N LEU A 134 -5.58 -18.80 5.88
CA LEU A 134 -6.07 -17.70 6.69
C LEU A 134 -5.97 -18.01 8.19
N ASP A 135 -6.39 -19.21 8.61
CA ASP A 135 -6.29 -19.65 10.01
C ASP A 135 -4.84 -19.71 10.49
N PHE A 136 -3.91 -20.12 9.62
CA PHE A 136 -2.49 -20.10 9.91
C PHE A 136 -1.97 -18.67 10.12
N LEU A 137 -2.32 -17.74 9.22
CA LEU A 137 -1.90 -16.35 9.33
C LEU A 137 -2.51 -15.65 10.55
N THR A 138 -3.78 -15.88 10.83
CA THR A 138 -4.46 -15.27 12.00
C THR A 138 -3.87 -15.75 13.32
N LYS A 139 -3.54 -17.05 13.42
CA LYS A 139 -2.80 -17.60 14.57
C LYS A 139 -1.41 -16.97 14.68
N SER A 140 -0.70 -16.78 13.56
CA SER A 140 0.61 -16.15 13.53
C SER A 140 0.57 -14.71 14.02
N VAL A 141 -0.44 -13.94 13.59
CA VAL A 141 -0.69 -12.57 14.08
C VAL A 141 -0.99 -12.58 15.59
N GLY A 142 -1.87 -13.46 16.06
CA GLY A 142 -2.18 -13.61 17.48
C GLY A 142 -0.93 -13.96 18.32
N ASN A 143 -0.04 -14.80 17.79
CA ASN A 143 1.21 -15.24 18.41
C ASN A 143 2.36 -14.23 18.25
N ARG A 144 2.07 -12.98 17.84
CA ARG A 144 3.05 -11.91 17.69
C ARG A 144 4.19 -12.21 16.70
N LYS A 145 3.90 -12.95 15.62
CA LYS A 145 4.85 -13.13 14.55
C LYS A 145 5.00 -11.83 13.73
N ASN A 146 6.23 -11.48 13.40
CA ASN A 146 6.55 -10.33 12.54
C ASN A 146 6.32 -10.73 11.08
N LEU A 147 5.42 -10.03 10.39
CA LEU A 147 5.00 -10.37 9.02
C LEU A 147 5.42 -9.29 8.02
N LEU A 148 5.92 -9.74 6.88
CA LEU A 148 6.12 -8.90 5.70
C LEU A 148 5.20 -9.36 4.58
N ILE A 149 4.36 -8.46 4.05
CA ILE A 149 3.51 -8.74 2.91
C ILE A 149 4.17 -8.19 1.65
N SER A 150 4.49 -9.04 0.70
CA SER A 150 5.15 -8.69 -0.54
C SER A 150 4.23 -8.83 -1.76
N GLY A 151 4.49 -8.07 -2.80
CA GLY A 151 3.75 -8.15 -4.05
C GLY A 151 3.86 -6.88 -4.89
N ALA A 152 3.43 -6.95 -6.15
CA ALA A 152 3.43 -5.83 -7.08
C ALA A 152 2.45 -4.72 -6.68
N THR A 153 2.51 -3.57 -7.38
CA THR A 153 1.52 -2.50 -7.22
C THR A 153 0.12 -3.01 -7.54
N GLY A 154 -0.85 -2.67 -6.68
CA GLY A 154 -2.24 -3.07 -6.88
C GLY A 154 -2.53 -4.57 -6.66
N SER A 155 -1.59 -5.35 -6.12
CA SER A 155 -1.80 -6.77 -5.81
C SER A 155 -2.71 -7.01 -4.60
N GLY A 156 -2.93 -6.02 -3.73
CA GLY A 156 -3.78 -6.13 -2.54
C GLY A 156 -3.01 -6.24 -1.22
N LYS A 157 -1.72 -5.83 -1.18
CA LYS A 157 -0.89 -5.87 0.04
C LYS A 157 -1.54 -5.14 1.23
N THR A 158 -1.94 -3.89 1.01
CA THR A 158 -2.60 -3.06 2.05
C THR A 158 -3.93 -3.66 2.49
N THR A 159 -4.67 -4.27 1.56
CA THR A 159 -5.92 -4.98 1.87
C THR A 159 -5.68 -6.16 2.79
N LEU A 160 -4.69 -7.02 2.46
CA LEU A 160 -4.35 -8.17 3.30
C LEU A 160 -3.81 -7.72 4.66
N LEU A 161 -2.98 -6.67 4.70
CA LEU A 161 -2.48 -6.08 5.94
C LEU A 161 -3.64 -5.59 6.83
N ASN A 162 -4.61 -4.89 6.25
CA ASN A 162 -5.81 -4.45 6.96
C ASN A 162 -6.61 -5.62 7.56
N ILE A 163 -6.80 -6.68 6.77
CA ILE A 163 -7.55 -7.86 7.22
C ILE A 163 -6.80 -8.55 8.36
N LEU A 164 -5.50 -8.81 8.20
CA LEU A 164 -4.71 -9.48 9.22
C LEU A 164 -4.60 -8.66 10.51
N SER A 165 -4.54 -7.33 10.40
CA SER A 165 -4.49 -6.46 11.57
C SER A 165 -5.72 -6.56 12.49
N GLN A 166 -6.88 -6.98 11.97
CA GLN A 166 -8.10 -7.17 12.76
C GLN A 166 -7.97 -8.32 13.78
N TYR A 167 -7.03 -9.24 13.56
CA TYR A 167 -6.75 -10.37 14.46
C TYR A 167 -5.71 -10.05 15.53
N ILE A 168 -5.24 -8.80 15.59
CA ILE A 168 -4.42 -8.33 16.71
C ILE A 168 -5.32 -8.22 17.94
N PRO A 169 -4.90 -8.76 19.09
CA PRO A 169 -5.68 -8.68 20.33
C PRO A 169 -6.09 -7.25 20.69
N ALA A 170 -7.34 -7.06 21.11
CA ALA A 170 -7.93 -5.74 21.37
C ALA A 170 -7.21 -4.91 22.45
N GLY A 171 -6.49 -5.55 23.38
CA GLY A 171 -5.74 -4.89 24.43
C GLY A 171 -4.39 -4.31 23.98
N GLU A 172 -3.96 -4.57 22.73
CA GLU A 172 -2.67 -4.12 22.26
C GLU A 172 -2.75 -2.71 21.64
N ARG A 173 -1.73 -1.88 21.96
CA ARG A 173 -1.55 -0.57 21.36
C ARG A 173 -0.82 -0.68 20.04
N ILE A 174 -1.45 -0.20 18.96
CA ILE A 174 -0.91 -0.23 17.61
C ILE A 174 -0.54 1.19 17.19
N VAL A 175 0.65 1.36 16.64
CA VAL A 175 1.04 2.59 15.96
C VAL A 175 1.21 2.27 14.48
N THR A 176 0.46 2.97 13.61
CA THR A 176 0.61 2.85 12.15
C THR A 176 1.42 4.01 11.60
N ILE A 177 2.26 3.73 10.61
CA ILE A 177 3.10 4.71 9.92
C ILE A 177 2.92 4.51 8.43
N GLU A 178 2.47 5.55 7.74
CA GLU A 178 2.14 5.49 6.31
C GLU A 178 2.55 6.77 5.58
N ASP A 179 2.83 6.68 4.30
CA ASP A 179 3.04 7.87 3.45
C ASP A 179 1.74 8.63 3.23
N ALA A 180 0.64 7.90 3.10
CA ALA A 180 -0.71 8.42 3.21
C ALA A 180 -1.57 7.34 3.85
N ALA A 181 -2.35 7.72 4.85
CA ALA A 181 -3.08 6.77 5.68
C ALA A 181 -4.19 6.06 4.89
N GLU A 182 -3.92 4.85 4.45
CA GLU A 182 -4.85 3.92 3.80
C GLU A 182 -5.36 2.83 4.75
N LEU A 183 -4.61 2.55 5.81
CA LEU A 183 -4.96 1.53 6.78
C LEU A 183 -6.20 1.92 7.60
N GLN A 184 -7.12 0.99 7.74
CA GLN A 184 -8.39 1.14 8.46
C GLN A 184 -8.51 0.06 9.54
N LEU A 185 -7.63 0.13 10.54
CA LEU A 185 -7.65 -0.80 11.64
C LEU A 185 -8.88 -0.56 12.52
N ARG A 186 -9.60 -1.64 12.84
CA ARG A 186 -10.80 -1.60 13.70
C ARG A 186 -10.48 -1.73 15.20
N ASN A 187 -9.21 -1.90 15.56
CA ASN A 187 -8.76 -1.99 16.94
C ASN A 187 -9.06 -0.68 17.68
N THR A 188 -9.37 -0.79 18.97
CA THR A 188 -9.75 0.36 19.80
C THR A 188 -8.58 1.29 20.15
N HIS A 189 -7.35 0.76 20.17
CA HIS A 189 -6.16 1.51 20.57
C HIS A 189 -5.15 1.65 19.42
N VAL A 190 -5.50 2.46 18.43
CA VAL A 190 -4.66 2.75 17.27
C VAL A 190 -4.25 4.21 17.24
N VAL A 191 -2.96 4.46 17.05
CA VAL A 191 -2.40 5.77 16.75
C VAL A 191 -1.92 5.77 15.30
N ARG A 192 -2.46 6.65 14.49
CA ARG A 192 -2.13 6.74 13.06
C ARG A 192 -1.17 7.90 12.83
N LEU A 193 -0.02 7.60 12.23
CA LEU A 193 1.00 8.58 11.85
C LEU A 193 1.15 8.60 10.34
N GLU A 194 1.25 9.80 9.79
CA GLU A 194 1.45 10.02 8.35
C GLU A 194 2.72 10.84 8.13
N THR A 195 3.51 10.46 7.12
CA THR A 195 4.70 11.21 6.72
C THR A 195 4.30 12.58 6.17
N ARG A 196 5.23 13.50 6.17
CA ARG A 196 5.02 14.80 5.57
C ARG A 196 6.14 15.10 4.60
N PRO A 197 5.85 15.31 3.30
CA PRO A 197 6.85 15.78 2.35
C PRO A 197 7.33 17.19 2.71
N ALA A 198 8.53 17.53 2.28
CA ALA A 198 9.02 18.89 2.38
C ALA A 198 8.07 19.89 1.70
N ASN A 199 7.98 21.11 2.25
CA ASN A 199 7.25 22.19 1.62
C ASN A 199 8.03 22.73 0.39
N ASN A 200 7.47 23.74 -0.28
CA ASN A 200 8.10 24.35 -1.47
C ASN A 200 9.47 25.01 -1.19
N GLU A 201 9.80 25.24 0.08
CA GLU A 201 11.09 25.77 0.54
C GLU A 201 12.08 24.66 0.94
N GLY A 202 11.69 23.38 0.76
CA GLY A 202 12.49 22.22 1.15
C GLY A 202 12.49 21.93 2.66
N VAL A 203 11.61 22.57 3.43
CA VAL A 203 11.56 22.46 4.92
C VAL A 203 10.37 21.63 5.38
N GLY A 204 10.48 21.04 6.56
CA GLY A 204 9.37 20.37 7.23
C GLY A 204 9.12 18.93 6.78
N LEU A 205 10.08 18.29 6.09
CA LEU A 205 10.04 16.86 5.82
C LEU A 205 9.96 16.09 7.13
N VAL A 206 9.06 15.11 7.19
CA VAL A 206 9.01 14.09 8.25
C VAL A 206 8.99 12.73 7.56
N SER A 207 10.11 12.01 7.65
CA SER A 207 10.31 10.72 6.99
C SER A 207 9.66 9.56 7.75
N PRO A 208 9.39 8.41 7.09
CA PRO A 208 8.91 7.20 7.77
C PRO A 208 9.86 6.75 8.89
N GLY A 209 11.17 6.82 8.69
CA GLY A 209 12.17 6.44 9.70
C GLY A 209 12.11 7.31 10.96
N GLU A 210 11.89 8.63 10.82
CA GLU A 210 11.68 9.52 11.97
C GLU A 210 10.43 9.13 12.75
N LEU A 211 9.34 8.77 12.05
CA LEU A 211 8.10 8.33 12.67
C LEU A 211 8.27 6.98 13.38
N VAL A 212 9.02 6.02 12.82
CA VAL A 212 9.34 4.74 13.50
C VAL A 212 10.10 5.03 14.79
N LYS A 213 11.16 5.85 14.73
CA LYS A 213 11.94 6.24 15.93
C LYS A 213 11.09 6.93 16.99
N ASN A 214 10.16 7.76 16.56
CA ASN A 214 9.22 8.41 17.49
C ASN A 214 8.22 7.40 18.08
N ALA A 215 7.68 6.51 17.25
CA ALA A 215 6.75 5.46 17.67
C ALA A 215 7.30 4.58 18.79
N LEU A 216 8.59 4.24 18.78
CA LEU A 216 9.26 3.49 19.84
C LEU A 216 9.18 4.15 21.23
N ARG A 217 8.95 5.48 21.30
CA ARG A 217 8.77 6.25 22.53
C ARG A 217 7.30 6.41 22.93
N MET A 218 6.38 5.92 22.09
CA MET A 218 4.94 6.03 22.30
C MET A 218 4.35 4.81 23.01
N ARG A 219 5.19 3.90 23.51
CA ARG A 219 4.79 2.64 24.14
C ARG A 219 3.89 1.78 23.23
N PRO A 220 4.29 1.50 21.99
CA PRO A 220 3.53 0.61 21.13
C PRO A 220 3.72 -0.85 21.58
N ASP A 221 2.68 -1.66 21.46
CA ASP A 221 2.82 -3.12 21.47
C ASP A 221 3.23 -3.60 20.08
N ARG A 222 2.65 -2.99 19.03
CA ARG A 222 2.99 -3.28 17.62
C ARG A 222 3.16 -2.00 16.82
N ILE A 223 4.06 -2.07 15.84
CA ILE A 223 4.25 -1.03 14.83
C ILE A 223 3.88 -1.60 13.46
N ILE A 224 3.01 -0.91 12.74
CA ILE A 224 2.60 -1.30 11.39
C ILE A 224 3.08 -0.21 10.44
N VAL A 225 4.04 -0.57 9.57
CA VAL A 225 4.52 0.31 8.50
C VAL A 225 3.75 -0.04 7.24
N GLY A 226 2.94 0.89 6.74
CA GLY A 226 2.07 0.65 5.58
C GLY A 226 2.83 0.15 4.36
N GLU A 227 4.00 0.73 4.09
CA GLU A 227 4.92 0.25 3.06
C GLU A 227 6.36 0.65 3.39
N SER A 228 7.28 -0.29 3.20
CA SER A 228 8.73 -0.06 3.31
C SER A 228 9.32 0.16 1.92
N ARG A 229 9.98 1.30 1.71
CA ARG A 229 10.53 1.73 0.42
C ARG A 229 11.97 2.22 0.47
N GLY A 230 12.51 2.47 1.67
CA GLY A 230 13.81 3.09 1.83
C GLY A 230 14.48 2.79 3.18
N ALA A 231 15.17 3.79 3.71
CA ALA A 231 16.00 3.67 4.91
C ALA A 231 15.24 3.30 6.20
N GLU A 232 13.94 3.54 6.26
CA GLU A 232 13.07 3.18 7.39
C GLU A 232 13.07 1.68 7.70
N VAL A 233 13.44 0.86 6.73
CA VAL A 233 13.57 -0.59 6.90
C VAL A 233 14.50 -0.94 8.05
N VAL A 234 15.60 -0.21 8.23
CA VAL A 234 16.55 -0.44 9.34
C VAL A 234 15.87 -0.23 10.68
N ASP A 235 15.14 0.89 10.82
CA ASP A 235 14.46 1.23 12.06
C ASP A 235 13.30 0.25 12.36
N MET A 236 12.60 -0.20 11.32
CA MET A 236 11.55 -1.22 11.41
C MET A 236 12.10 -2.57 11.86
N LEU A 237 13.19 -3.06 11.24
CA LEU A 237 13.81 -4.34 11.61
C LEU A 237 14.36 -4.28 13.04
N GLN A 238 14.93 -3.14 13.46
CA GLN A 238 15.36 -2.94 14.84
C GLN A 238 14.17 -2.96 15.81
N ALA A 239 13.05 -2.32 15.48
CA ALA A 239 11.84 -2.35 16.30
C ALA A 239 11.33 -3.78 16.49
N MET A 240 11.27 -4.57 15.42
CA MET A 240 10.88 -5.98 15.44
C MET A 240 11.80 -6.83 16.35
N ASN A 241 13.10 -6.54 16.36
CA ASN A 241 14.10 -7.24 17.18
C ASN A 241 14.12 -6.78 18.65
N THR A 242 13.56 -5.61 18.98
CA THR A 242 13.74 -4.98 20.30
C THR A 242 12.44 -4.84 21.10
N GLY A 243 11.59 -5.86 21.08
CA GLY A 243 10.43 -5.93 21.98
C GLY A 243 9.10 -5.52 21.37
N HIS A 244 9.05 -5.25 20.06
CA HIS A 244 7.81 -4.92 19.34
C HIS A 244 7.41 -6.05 18.39
N ALA A 245 7.50 -7.30 18.89
CA ALA A 245 7.11 -8.49 18.15
C ALA A 245 5.63 -8.44 17.73
N GLY A 246 5.32 -8.98 16.54
CA GLY A 246 4.01 -8.90 15.92
C GLY A 246 3.81 -7.64 15.06
N SER A 247 4.89 -6.90 14.81
CA SER A 247 4.89 -5.79 13.85
C SER A 247 4.75 -6.29 12.42
N MET A 248 4.17 -5.46 11.56
CA MET A 248 3.88 -5.82 10.18
C MET A 248 4.27 -4.71 9.22
N SER A 249 4.65 -5.09 8.01
CA SER A 249 4.89 -4.13 6.92
C SER A 249 4.56 -4.73 5.56
N THR A 250 4.55 -3.87 4.53
CA THR A 250 4.49 -4.31 3.14
C THR A 250 5.73 -3.87 2.37
N VAL A 251 6.03 -4.58 1.31
CA VAL A 251 7.12 -4.24 0.38
C VAL A 251 6.73 -4.57 -1.05
N HIS A 252 7.18 -3.76 -2.00
CA HIS A 252 7.11 -4.12 -3.40
C HIS A 252 8.16 -5.17 -3.75
N ALA A 253 7.72 -6.35 -4.17
CA ALA A 253 8.60 -7.43 -4.62
C ALA A 253 7.86 -8.37 -5.56
N ASN A 254 8.60 -9.12 -6.37
CA ASN A 254 8.05 -10.06 -7.36
C ASN A 254 7.94 -11.50 -6.83
N SER A 255 8.52 -11.78 -5.67
CA SER A 255 8.44 -13.06 -4.96
C SER A 255 8.77 -12.87 -3.48
N ALA A 256 8.62 -13.91 -2.66
CA ALA A 256 9.08 -13.90 -1.28
C ALA A 256 10.61 -13.77 -1.20
N GLN A 257 11.34 -14.42 -2.11
CA GLN A 257 12.78 -14.32 -2.23
C GLN A 257 13.23 -12.89 -2.62
N ASP A 258 12.59 -12.29 -3.64
CA ASP A 258 12.87 -10.91 -4.07
C ASP A 258 12.60 -9.91 -2.92
N ALA A 259 11.64 -10.20 -2.05
CA ALA A 259 11.37 -9.36 -0.89
C ALA A 259 12.56 -9.29 0.08
N VAL A 260 13.24 -10.42 0.35
CA VAL A 260 14.47 -10.45 1.17
C VAL A 260 15.58 -9.64 0.50
N THR A 261 15.82 -9.86 -0.79
CA THR A 261 16.82 -9.11 -1.57
C THR A 261 16.53 -7.60 -1.54
N ARG A 262 15.27 -7.21 -1.66
CA ARG A 262 14.87 -5.80 -1.58
C ARG A 262 15.10 -5.19 -0.21
N LEU A 263 14.81 -5.92 0.87
CA LEU A 263 15.13 -5.46 2.22
C LEU A 263 16.64 -5.27 2.39
N GLU A 264 17.44 -6.22 1.92
CA GLU A 264 18.90 -6.13 1.95
C GLU A 264 19.40 -4.89 1.20
N MET A 265 18.90 -4.65 -0.02
CA MET A 265 19.24 -3.44 -0.79
C MET A 265 18.89 -2.16 -0.04
N MET A 266 17.68 -2.07 0.53
CA MET A 266 17.23 -0.88 1.27
C MET A 266 18.08 -0.63 2.52
N VAL A 267 18.46 -1.69 3.25
CA VAL A 267 19.39 -1.59 4.38
C VAL A 267 20.76 -1.10 3.90
N GLY A 268 21.28 -1.66 2.82
CA GLY A 268 22.55 -1.23 2.23
C GLY A 268 22.55 0.25 1.81
N MET A 269 21.46 0.71 1.20
CA MET A 269 21.28 2.09 0.76
C MET A 269 21.04 3.09 1.91
N SER A 270 20.65 2.63 3.09
CA SER A 270 20.42 3.48 4.26
C SER A 270 21.70 4.07 4.87
N GLY A 271 22.87 3.65 4.39
CA GLY A 271 24.18 3.99 4.98
C GLY A 271 24.58 3.05 6.14
N PHE A 272 23.83 2.00 6.38
CA PHE A 272 24.20 0.97 7.37
C PHE A 272 25.49 0.28 6.93
N LYS A 273 26.53 0.35 7.81
CA LYS A 273 27.85 -0.22 7.54
C LYS A 273 27.92 -1.67 8.05
N GLY A 274 27.36 -2.59 7.30
CA GLY A 274 27.42 -4.03 7.60
C GLY A 274 27.71 -4.85 6.35
N SER A 275 28.25 -6.07 6.51
CA SER A 275 28.34 -7.01 5.41
C SER A 275 26.94 -7.51 5.02
N SER A 276 26.79 -8.03 3.80
CA SER A 276 25.55 -8.70 3.34
C SER A 276 25.09 -9.77 4.34
N GLU A 277 26.01 -10.60 4.82
CA GLU A 277 25.74 -11.62 5.84
C GLU A 277 25.13 -11.04 7.13
N LEU A 278 25.66 -9.91 7.62
CA LEU A 278 25.12 -9.24 8.81
C LEU A 278 23.73 -8.69 8.57
N ILE A 279 23.49 -8.12 7.39
CA ILE A 279 22.17 -7.61 7.00
C ILE A 279 21.16 -8.76 6.91
N LEU A 280 21.53 -9.86 6.28
CA LEU A 280 20.66 -11.04 6.18
C LEU A 280 20.36 -11.65 7.56
N LYS A 281 21.34 -11.71 8.45
CA LYS A 281 21.12 -12.12 9.85
C LYS A 281 20.17 -11.20 10.58
N MET A 282 20.29 -9.88 10.36
CA MET A 282 19.36 -8.90 10.94
C MET A 282 17.93 -9.11 10.42
N ILE A 283 17.76 -9.35 9.12
CA ILE A 283 16.45 -9.64 8.51
C ILE A 283 15.88 -10.94 9.09
N GLY A 284 16.66 -12.03 9.13
CA GLY A 284 16.21 -13.33 9.62
C GLY A 284 15.92 -13.39 11.11
N SER A 285 16.51 -12.46 11.91
CA SER A 285 16.16 -12.35 13.33
C SER A 285 14.92 -11.49 13.57
N ALA A 286 14.64 -10.56 12.66
CA ALA A 286 13.53 -9.61 12.79
C ALA A 286 12.21 -10.13 12.23
N LEU A 287 12.26 -10.81 11.08
CA LEU A 287 11.08 -11.30 10.39
C LEU A 287 10.86 -12.78 10.64
N ASP A 288 9.62 -13.15 10.95
CA ASP A 288 9.20 -14.54 11.08
C ASP A 288 8.60 -15.09 9.78
N MET A 289 7.97 -14.22 8.97
CA MET A 289 7.14 -14.67 7.85
C MET A 289 7.07 -13.67 6.71
N ILE A 290 7.05 -14.18 5.48
CA ILE A 290 6.72 -13.43 4.27
C ILE A 290 5.47 -14.02 3.62
N VAL A 291 4.49 -13.16 3.32
CA VAL A 291 3.28 -13.49 2.57
C VAL A 291 3.36 -12.81 1.22
N HIS A 292 3.52 -13.58 0.15
CA HIS A 292 3.58 -13.03 -1.21
C HIS A 292 2.21 -13.08 -1.86
N ILE A 293 1.75 -11.91 -2.33
CA ILE A 293 0.44 -11.75 -3.00
C ILE A 293 0.66 -11.26 -4.43
N GLY A 294 -0.06 -11.85 -5.36
CA GLY A 294 0.08 -11.52 -6.76
C GLY A 294 -1.25 -11.39 -7.50
N ARG A 295 -1.14 -11.10 -8.78
CA ARG A 295 -2.26 -11.04 -9.71
C ARG A 295 -2.05 -12.09 -10.80
N LEU A 296 -3.02 -12.98 -10.95
CA LEU A 296 -3.02 -14.01 -11.99
C LEU A 296 -3.30 -13.40 -13.37
N ALA A 297 -3.04 -14.15 -14.44
CA ALA A 297 -3.26 -13.71 -15.82
C ALA A 297 -4.72 -13.29 -16.11
N ASN A 298 -5.69 -13.88 -15.42
CA ASN A 298 -7.11 -13.52 -15.49
C ASN A 298 -7.46 -12.26 -14.70
N GLY A 299 -6.49 -11.58 -14.07
CA GLY A 299 -6.68 -10.40 -13.26
C GLY A 299 -7.04 -10.68 -11.78
N HIS A 300 -7.27 -11.93 -11.40
CA HIS A 300 -7.59 -12.33 -10.03
C HIS A 300 -6.40 -12.09 -9.09
N ARG A 301 -6.65 -11.53 -7.90
CA ARG A 301 -5.66 -11.25 -6.86
C ARG A 301 -5.73 -12.34 -5.80
N CYS A 302 -4.62 -12.99 -5.51
CA CYS A 302 -4.57 -14.05 -4.51
C CYS A 302 -3.21 -14.13 -3.83
N VAL A 303 -3.18 -14.77 -2.67
CA VAL A 303 -1.94 -15.18 -2.02
C VAL A 303 -1.31 -16.28 -2.85
N LEU A 304 -0.05 -16.09 -3.24
CA LEU A 304 0.70 -17.03 -4.07
C LEU A 304 1.59 -17.92 -3.22
N GLN A 305 2.10 -17.39 -2.10
CA GLN A 305 3.10 -18.07 -1.28
C GLN A 305 3.09 -17.54 0.15
N ILE A 306 3.26 -18.42 1.12
CA ILE A 306 3.51 -18.08 2.52
C ILE A 306 4.78 -18.82 2.95
N CYS A 307 5.80 -18.06 3.37
CA CYS A 307 7.08 -18.60 3.80
C CYS A 307 7.39 -18.20 5.24
N GLU A 308 7.94 -19.12 6.02
CA GLU A 308 8.65 -18.82 7.26
C GLU A 308 10.11 -18.47 6.96
N LEU A 309 10.65 -17.54 7.73
CA LEU A 309 12.07 -17.19 7.69
C LEU A 309 12.80 -17.92 8.80
N ASN A 310 13.88 -18.60 8.44
CA ASN A 310 14.77 -19.23 9.37
C ASN A 310 16.16 -18.58 9.27
N GLY A 311 16.64 -18.03 10.38
CA GLY A 311 18.03 -17.56 10.43
C GLY A 311 18.99 -18.74 10.30
N THR A 312 19.96 -18.62 9.40
CA THR A 312 21.03 -19.60 9.19
C THR A 312 22.38 -19.01 9.60
N LYS A 313 23.43 -19.84 9.62
CA LYS A 313 24.80 -19.36 9.89
C LYS A 313 25.24 -18.33 8.85
N ASP A 314 24.79 -18.47 7.61
CA ASP A 314 25.21 -17.69 6.45
C ASP A 314 24.18 -16.63 6.03
N GLY A 315 23.06 -16.49 6.79
CA GLY A 315 22.03 -15.50 6.49
C GLY A 315 20.61 -15.96 6.80
N VAL A 316 19.73 -16.05 5.79
CA VAL A 316 18.32 -16.38 5.90
C VAL A 316 17.94 -17.48 4.93
N ALA A 317 17.19 -18.48 5.38
CA ALA A 317 16.51 -19.44 4.55
C ALA A 317 14.98 -19.20 4.59
N LEU A 318 14.32 -19.32 3.45
CA LEU A 318 12.88 -19.30 3.33
C LEU A 318 12.37 -20.74 3.29
N LYS A 319 11.41 -21.03 4.16
CA LYS A 319 10.71 -22.32 4.22
C LYS A 319 9.28 -22.09 3.75
N GLU A 320 8.95 -22.64 2.60
CA GLU A 320 7.60 -22.52 2.04
C GLU A 320 6.62 -23.37 2.85
N ILE A 321 5.57 -22.73 3.38
CA ILE A 321 4.50 -23.35 4.16
C ILE A 321 3.25 -23.55 3.31
N PHE A 322 2.92 -22.55 2.47
CA PHE A 322 1.83 -22.61 1.51
C PHE A 322 2.31 -22.09 0.16
N ALA A 323 1.91 -22.78 -0.91
CA ALA A 323 2.14 -22.37 -2.28
C ALA A 323 0.88 -22.51 -3.13
N LEU A 324 0.75 -21.64 -4.14
CA LEU A 324 -0.30 -21.74 -5.13
C LEU A 324 -0.04 -22.96 -6.02
N ASN A 325 -0.97 -23.93 -6.01
CA ASN A 325 -0.90 -25.05 -6.91
C ASN A 325 -1.27 -24.60 -8.34
N PRO A 326 -0.34 -24.67 -9.31
CA PRO A 326 -0.60 -24.19 -10.67
C PRO A 326 -1.66 -24.99 -11.43
N THR A 327 -1.94 -26.23 -10.98
CA THR A 327 -2.88 -27.13 -11.66
C THR A 327 -4.33 -26.78 -11.35
N ASN A 328 -4.63 -26.44 -10.09
CA ASN A 328 -6.00 -26.19 -9.62
C ASN A 328 -6.23 -24.74 -9.19
N GLY A 329 -5.18 -23.91 -9.17
CA GLY A 329 -5.25 -22.50 -8.79
C GLY A 329 -5.56 -22.23 -7.32
N LYS A 330 -5.40 -23.22 -6.43
CA LYS A 330 -5.64 -23.09 -4.99
C LYS A 330 -4.32 -22.96 -4.22
N LEU A 331 -4.36 -22.19 -3.16
CA LEU A 331 -3.25 -22.10 -2.22
C LEU A 331 -3.30 -23.35 -1.31
N GLU A 332 -2.28 -24.18 -1.39
CA GLU A 332 -2.19 -25.46 -0.67
C GLU A 332 -1.01 -25.46 0.29
N ARG A 333 -1.15 -26.21 1.38
CA ARG A 333 -0.07 -26.43 2.32
C ARG A 333 0.96 -27.37 1.72
N CYS A 334 2.24 -27.01 1.83
CA CYS A 334 3.35 -27.83 1.36
C CYS A 334 3.54 -29.04 2.31
N PRO A 335 3.51 -30.28 1.83
CA PRO A 335 3.56 -31.48 2.68
C PRO A 335 4.89 -31.67 3.39
N ASP A 336 5.99 -31.32 2.73
CA ASP A 336 7.33 -31.24 3.32
C ASP A 336 7.88 -29.87 2.97
N SER A 337 7.96 -29.04 3.99
CA SER A 337 8.43 -27.67 3.85
C SER A 337 9.88 -27.66 3.39
N THR A 338 10.09 -27.57 2.08
CA THR A 338 11.40 -27.36 1.47
C THR A 338 11.91 -25.98 1.83
N GLU A 339 13.10 -25.90 2.41
CA GLU A 339 13.81 -24.64 2.56
C GLU A 339 14.17 -24.12 1.15
N ILE A 340 13.84 -22.87 0.87
CA ILE A 340 14.22 -22.22 -0.38
C ILE A 340 15.57 -21.55 -0.12
N PRO A 341 16.70 -22.02 -0.71
CA PRO A 341 18.00 -21.39 -0.51
C PRO A 341 17.99 -19.98 -1.11
N LEU A 342 18.70 -19.05 -0.48
CA LEU A 342 18.94 -17.73 -1.03
C LEU A 342 19.78 -17.82 -2.32
N LEU A 343 19.54 -16.92 -3.28
CA LEU A 343 20.11 -16.92 -4.63
C LEU A 343 21.64 -16.97 -4.71
N ASP A 344 22.37 -16.67 -3.64
CA ASP A 344 23.84 -16.77 -3.60
C ASP A 344 24.38 -18.19 -3.75
N ASP A 345 23.54 -19.22 -3.50
CA ASP A 345 23.95 -20.62 -3.69
C ASP A 345 23.79 -21.11 -5.15
N VAL A 346 23.05 -20.38 -6.00
CA VAL A 346 22.82 -20.77 -7.40
C VAL A 346 23.97 -20.33 -8.33
N VAL A 347 24.76 -19.33 -7.92
CA VAL A 347 25.87 -18.78 -8.75
C VAL A 347 27.15 -19.61 -8.63
N LYS A 348 27.23 -20.55 -7.68
CA LYS A 348 28.42 -21.38 -7.46
C LYS A 348 28.38 -22.74 -8.19
N THR A 349 27.39 -23.01 -9.01
CA THR A 349 27.24 -24.30 -9.70
C THR A 349 27.12 -24.16 -11.24
N VAL A 350 27.81 -23.19 -11.85
CA VAL A 350 28.06 -23.18 -13.31
C VAL A 350 29.54 -22.93 -13.57
#